data_cd6f1f96787ef9b042abff6d6d21f769
#
_entry.id   cd6f1f96787ef9b042abff6d6d21f769
#
_cell.length_a   1.000
_cell.length_b   1.000
_cell.length_c   1.000
_cell.angle_alpha   90.00
_cell.angle_beta   90.00
_cell.angle_gamma   90.00
#
_symmetry.space_group_name_H-M   'P 1'
#
loop_
_entity.id
_entity.type
_entity.pdbx_description
1 polymer ?
#
loop_
_entity_poly.entity_id
_entity_poly.type
_entity_poly.pdbx_seq_one_letter_code
_entity_poly.pdbx_strand_id
1 'polypeptide(L)'
;MKKIIFLFSLLHLLNVNAQSYRPTEKQNREIRQIEVEIGGGVVFGASKLNFDNAKSGGMGFGEIRYNFLHLPIVIGVQVAGNVFHRQSDEVRKLGFTSVNYLVVGDYNFRRSKNILFFAGMGLGLASHENAAPIILIGDNSYDIGGSSSSFCLMPRFGIELFHHLRVTFNYKLEEKANRHFNISVGVVFGGGRK
;
A
#
# COMPACT_ATOMS: atom_id res chain seq x y z
N MET A 1 8.89 16.11 -23.06
CA MET A 1 8.19 17.36 -22.73
C MET A 1 6.73 17.15 -22.28
N LYS A 2 5.89 16.37 -22.97
CA LYS A 2 4.46 16.15 -22.59
C LYS A 2 4.26 15.61 -21.15
N LYS A 3 5.16 14.74 -20.65
CA LYS A 3 5.09 14.16 -19.29
C LYS A 3 5.38 15.17 -18.17
N ILE A 4 6.23 16.17 -18.43
CA ILE A 4 6.57 17.23 -17.48
C ILE A 4 5.42 18.21 -17.34
N ILE A 5 4.74 18.54 -18.44
CA ILE A 5 3.57 19.44 -18.46
C ILE A 5 2.42 18.81 -17.65
N PHE A 6 2.23 17.51 -17.78
CA PHE A 6 1.21 16.78 -17.00
C PHE A 6 1.50 16.82 -15.49
N LEU A 7 2.77 16.67 -15.09
CA LEU A 7 3.19 16.76 -13.70
C LEU A 7 2.97 18.17 -13.11
N PHE A 8 3.28 19.21 -13.88
CA PHE A 8 3.05 20.60 -13.47
C PHE A 8 1.55 20.94 -13.36
N SER A 9 0.72 20.46 -14.30
CA SER A 9 -0.73 20.67 -14.21
C SER A 9 -1.35 19.96 -13.01
N LEU A 10 -0.85 18.75 -12.67
CA LEU A 10 -1.28 18.02 -11.49
C LEU A 10 -0.88 18.77 -10.19
N LEU A 11 0.34 19.32 -10.13
CA LEU A 11 0.82 20.15 -9.03
C LEU A 11 -0.02 21.45 -8.87
N HIS A 12 -0.42 22.09 -9.97
CA HIS A 12 -1.29 23.25 -9.92
C HIS A 12 -2.69 22.93 -9.39
N LEU A 13 -3.28 21.80 -9.81
CA LEU A 13 -4.57 21.33 -9.30
C LEU A 13 -4.53 21.04 -7.78
N LEU A 14 -3.41 20.51 -7.31
CA LEU A 14 -3.20 20.28 -5.87
C LEU A 14 -3.10 21.60 -5.08
N ASN A 15 -2.45 22.63 -5.63
CA ASN A 15 -2.33 23.94 -5.00
C ASN A 15 -3.67 24.69 -4.90
N VAL A 16 -4.51 24.62 -5.91
CA VAL A 16 -5.85 25.26 -5.91
C VAL A 16 -6.74 24.67 -4.82
N ASN A 17 -6.67 23.35 -4.59
CA ASN A 17 -7.46 22.69 -3.55
C ASN A 17 -6.88 22.91 -2.13
N ALA A 18 -5.56 23.10 -1.99
CA ALA A 18 -4.93 23.39 -0.70
C ALA A 18 -5.31 24.76 -0.14
N GLN A 19 -5.55 25.75 -0.98
CA GLN A 19 -6.00 27.08 -0.54
C GLN A 19 -7.42 27.10 0.01
N SER A 20 -8.27 26.15 -0.38
CA SER A 20 -9.66 26.06 0.07
C SER A 20 -9.84 25.36 1.44
N TYR A 21 -8.83 24.63 1.92
CA TYR A 21 -8.90 23.89 3.16
C TYR A 21 -8.21 24.66 4.31
N ARG A 22 -8.97 25.56 4.96
CA ARG A 22 -8.59 26.06 6.29
C ARG A 22 -9.52 25.41 7.32
N PRO A 23 -9.04 24.38 8.05
CA PRO A 23 -9.84 23.82 9.14
C PRO A 23 -10.07 24.93 10.18
N THR A 24 -11.31 25.10 10.60
CA THR A 24 -11.65 26.00 11.72
C THR A 24 -10.98 25.47 12.99
N GLU A 25 -10.66 26.36 13.92
CA GLU A 25 -10.02 26.01 15.21
C GLU A 25 -10.80 24.92 15.96
N LYS A 26 -12.13 24.91 15.82
CA LYS A 26 -13.03 23.89 16.35
C LYS A 26 -12.81 22.51 15.70
N GLN A 27 -12.52 22.45 14.39
CA GLN A 27 -12.23 21.21 13.69
C GLN A 27 -10.88 20.62 14.10
N ASN A 28 -9.90 21.46 14.43
CA ASN A 28 -8.58 21.00 14.87
C ASN A 28 -8.60 20.30 16.23
N ARG A 29 -9.47 20.72 17.15
CA ARG A 29 -9.61 20.12 18.48
C ARG A 29 -10.26 18.73 18.45
N GLU A 30 -10.94 18.39 17.37
CA GLU A 30 -11.67 17.15 17.20
C GLU A 30 -10.88 16.06 16.47
N ILE A 31 -9.72 16.39 15.90
CA ILE A 31 -8.89 15.42 15.16
C ILE A 31 -7.97 14.68 16.13
N ARG A 32 -8.07 13.39 16.14
CA ARG A 32 -7.08 12.54 16.82
C ARG A 32 -5.83 12.45 15.97
N GLN A 33 -4.68 12.80 16.55
CA GLN A 33 -3.41 12.88 15.83
C GLN A 33 -2.84 11.51 15.50
N ILE A 34 -3.01 10.53 16.39
CA ILE A 34 -2.47 9.19 16.20
C ILE A 34 -3.60 8.24 15.82
N GLU A 35 -3.36 7.50 14.75
CA GLU A 35 -4.23 6.46 14.24
C GLU A 35 -3.43 5.16 14.07
N VAL A 36 -4.07 4.05 14.38
CA VAL A 36 -3.55 2.70 14.12
C VAL A 36 -4.53 2.00 13.21
N GLU A 37 -4.03 1.41 12.14
CA GLU A 37 -4.82 0.61 11.21
C GLU A 37 -4.29 -0.81 11.15
N ILE A 38 -5.21 -1.78 11.16
CA ILE A 38 -4.92 -3.19 10.92
C ILE A 38 -5.88 -3.66 9.85
N GLY A 39 -5.37 -4.38 8.88
CA GLY A 39 -6.19 -4.82 7.76
C GLY A 39 -5.60 -5.94 6.94
N GLY A 40 -6.35 -6.30 5.91
CA GLY A 40 -5.96 -7.30 4.94
C GLY A 40 -6.57 -7.01 3.58
N GLY A 41 -6.18 -7.79 2.58
CA GLY A 41 -6.63 -7.57 1.23
C GLY A 41 -6.22 -8.65 0.26
N VAL A 42 -6.51 -8.39 -1.00
CA VAL A 42 -6.15 -9.25 -2.13
C VAL A 42 -5.06 -8.60 -2.96
N VAL A 43 -4.14 -9.42 -3.44
CA VAL A 43 -2.99 -9.03 -4.23
C VAL A 43 -3.11 -9.63 -5.62
N PHE A 44 -2.81 -8.83 -6.65
CA PHE A 44 -2.87 -9.22 -8.06
C PHE A 44 -1.51 -8.94 -8.70
N GLY A 45 -0.83 -9.97 -9.21
CA GLY A 45 0.46 -9.82 -9.88
C GLY A 45 0.35 -9.01 -11.18
N ALA A 46 1.24 -8.03 -11.36
CA ALA A 46 1.28 -7.15 -12.53
C ALA A 46 2.31 -7.59 -13.60
N SER A 47 2.93 -8.75 -13.45
CA SER A 47 4.09 -9.12 -14.27
C SER A 47 3.81 -9.47 -15.74
N LYS A 48 2.56 -9.59 -16.15
CA LYS A 48 2.07 -9.47 -17.54
C LYS A 48 0.61 -9.09 -17.47
N LEU A 49 0.22 -8.05 -18.17
CA LEU A 49 -1.16 -7.62 -18.38
C LEU A 49 -2.02 -8.65 -19.17
N ASN A 50 -1.64 -9.91 -19.18
CA ASN A 50 -2.50 -11.00 -19.61
C ASN A 50 -3.28 -11.45 -18.38
N PHE A 51 -4.51 -11.01 -18.28
CA PHE A 51 -5.47 -11.35 -17.23
C PHE A 51 -5.69 -12.87 -17.08
N ASP A 52 -5.34 -13.68 -18.06
CA ASP A 52 -5.55 -15.13 -18.06
C ASP A 52 -4.61 -15.91 -17.11
N ASN A 53 -3.49 -15.31 -16.68
CA ASN A 53 -2.50 -15.93 -15.76
C ASN A 53 -2.19 -15.06 -14.54
N ALA A 54 -2.97 -14.04 -14.26
CA ALA A 54 -2.80 -13.20 -13.08
C ALA A 54 -3.22 -13.99 -11.84
N LYS A 55 -2.27 -14.31 -10.98
CA LYS A 55 -2.56 -15.01 -9.74
C LYS A 55 -2.85 -14.03 -8.64
N SER A 56 -3.95 -14.27 -8.00
CA SER A 56 -4.36 -13.59 -6.79
C SER A 56 -3.65 -14.19 -5.58
N GLY A 57 -3.35 -13.34 -4.63
CA GLY A 57 -2.82 -13.70 -3.33
C GLY A 57 -3.53 -12.94 -2.23
N GLY A 58 -3.08 -13.14 -1.00
CA GLY A 58 -3.56 -12.43 0.17
C GLY A 58 -2.50 -11.49 0.73
N MET A 59 -2.93 -10.46 1.45
CA MET A 59 -2.05 -9.60 2.24
C MET A 59 -2.65 -9.31 3.61
N GLY A 60 -1.77 -9.08 4.58
CA GLY A 60 -2.10 -8.50 5.87
C GLY A 60 -1.17 -7.34 6.16
N PHE A 61 -1.64 -6.32 6.88
CA PHE A 61 -0.81 -5.18 7.21
C PHE A 61 -1.21 -4.54 8.54
N GLY A 62 -0.24 -3.83 9.13
CA GLY A 62 -0.43 -2.90 10.24
C GLY A 62 0.20 -1.56 9.87
N GLU A 63 -0.44 -0.46 10.23
CA GLU A 63 0.00 0.90 9.94
C GLU A 63 -0.25 1.81 11.14
N ILE A 64 0.72 2.66 11.46
CA ILE A 64 0.58 3.72 12.46
C ILE A 64 0.78 5.04 11.75
N ARG A 65 -0.16 5.98 11.94
CA ARG A 65 -0.18 7.28 11.26
C ARG A 65 -0.27 8.44 12.24
N TYR A 66 0.32 9.55 11.82
CA TYR A 66 0.20 10.84 12.49
C TYR A 66 -0.51 11.85 11.56
N ASN A 67 -1.63 12.38 12.03
CA ASN A 67 -2.42 13.42 11.37
C ASN A 67 -1.94 14.80 11.79
N PHE A 68 -1.52 15.64 10.86
CA PHE A 68 -1.19 17.02 11.15
C PHE A 68 -2.46 17.85 11.34
N LEU A 69 -2.55 18.61 12.44
CA LEU A 69 -3.76 19.38 12.81
C LEU A 69 -4.12 20.47 11.80
N HIS A 70 -3.11 21.08 11.20
CA HIS A 70 -3.28 22.26 10.35
C HIS A 70 -3.07 21.95 8.85
N LEU A 71 -2.71 20.74 8.52
CA LEU A 71 -2.41 20.31 7.15
C LEU A 71 -3.26 19.09 6.78
N PRO A 72 -3.69 19.01 5.53
CA PRO A 72 -4.39 17.82 5.04
C PRO A 72 -3.41 16.65 4.74
N ILE A 73 -2.35 16.56 5.53
CA ILE A 73 -1.26 15.60 5.35
C ILE A 73 -1.24 14.63 6.52
N VAL A 74 -1.01 13.38 6.20
CA VAL A 74 -0.81 12.30 7.16
C VAL A 74 0.51 11.61 6.83
N ILE A 75 1.31 11.32 7.84
CA ILE A 75 2.55 10.54 7.68
C ILE A 75 2.49 9.33 8.60
N GLY A 76 2.97 8.20 8.14
CA GLY A 76 2.94 6.97 8.93
C GLY A 76 4.02 5.97 8.55
N VAL A 77 3.98 4.85 9.26
CA VAL A 77 4.79 3.67 8.98
C VAL A 77 3.88 2.46 8.82
N GLN A 78 4.14 1.65 7.81
CA GLN A 78 3.37 0.44 7.50
C GLN A 78 4.30 -0.77 7.44
N VAL A 79 3.85 -1.88 8.01
CA VAL A 79 4.43 -3.21 7.80
C VAL A 79 3.36 -4.06 7.14
N ALA A 80 3.68 -4.68 6.01
CA ALA A 80 2.74 -5.50 5.26
C ALA A 80 3.39 -6.81 4.83
N GLY A 81 2.69 -7.92 5.05
CA GLY A 81 3.04 -9.24 4.54
C GLY A 81 2.14 -9.62 3.36
N ASN A 82 2.72 -10.09 2.26
CA ASN A 82 1.99 -10.55 1.08
C ASN A 82 2.36 -12.00 0.80
N VAL A 83 1.36 -12.80 0.46
CA VAL A 83 1.53 -14.19 0.03
C VAL A 83 0.76 -14.37 -1.27
N PHE A 84 1.43 -14.80 -2.31
CA PHE A 84 0.78 -15.19 -3.57
C PHE A 84 1.47 -16.36 -4.25
N HIS A 85 0.71 -17.12 -5.00
CA HIS A 85 1.19 -18.30 -5.70
C HIS A 85 1.44 -17.97 -7.16
N ARG A 86 2.58 -18.38 -7.67
CA ARG A 86 2.92 -18.31 -9.09
C ARG A 86 2.77 -19.69 -9.69
N GLN A 87 1.93 -19.87 -10.74
CA GLN A 87 1.84 -21.14 -11.46
C GLN A 87 2.86 -21.10 -12.60
N SER A 88 3.81 -21.96 -12.57
CA SER A 88 4.60 -22.34 -13.72
C SER A 88 3.91 -23.54 -14.38
N ASP A 89 3.87 -23.57 -15.71
CA ASP A 89 3.11 -24.55 -16.49
C ASP A 89 3.58 -25.99 -16.32
N GLU A 90 4.69 -26.24 -15.64
CA GLU A 90 5.30 -27.58 -15.59
C GLU A 90 5.54 -28.07 -14.20
N VAL A 91 5.09 -27.97 -13.18
CA VAL A 91 5.40 -28.56 -11.86
C VAL A 91 5.63 -27.54 -10.76
N ARG A 92 4.66 -27.49 -9.85
CA ARG A 92 4.66 -26.91 -8.53
C ARG A 92 4.27 -25.43 -8.42
N LYS A 93 3.29 -25.21 -7.55
CA LYS A 93 2.88 -23.92 -7.01
C LYS A 93 4.04 -23.32 -6.21
N LEU A 94 4.81 -22.43 -6.80
CA LEU A 94 5.83 -21.66 -6.09
C LEU A 94 5.11 -20.59 -5.25
N GLY A 95 5.19 -20.72 -3.93
CA GLY A 95 4.77 -19.67 -3.01
C GLY A 95 5.79 -18.53 -3.04
N PHE A 96 5.30 -17.30 -3.10
CA PHE A 96 6.12 -16.11 -2.96
C PHE A 96 5.64 -15.35 -1.73
N THR A 97 6.53 -15.08 -0.80
CA THR A 97 6.24 -14.31 0.40
C THR A 97 7.09 -13.05 0.39
N SER A 98 6.47 -11.92 0.65
CA SER A 98 7.22 -10.68 0.82
C SER A 98 6.74 -9.92 2.06
N VAL A 99 7.69 -9.36 2.79
CA VAL A 99 7.44 -8.43 3.90
C VAL A 99 7.93 -7.05 3.48
N ASN A 100 7.08 -6.04 3.65
CA ASN A 100 7.36 -4.67 3.25
C ASN A 100 7.38 -3.77 4.48
N TYR A 101 8.39 -2.90 4.56
CA TYR A 101 8.52 -1.85 5.57
C TYR A 101 8.48 -0.51 4.85
N LEU A 102 7.43 0.26 5.07
CA LEU A 102 7.15 1.47 4.30
C LEU A 102 6.98 2.67 5.23
N VAL A 103 7.55 3.79 4.84
CA VAL A 103 7.10 5.11 5.28
C VAL A 103 6.03 5.56 4.31
N VAL A 104 4.89 5.98 4.81
CA VAL A 104 3.73 6.35 4.01
C VAL A 104 3.36 7.81 4.25
N GLY A 105 2.93 8.47 3.18
CA GLY A 105 2.42 9.85 3.24
C GLY A 105 1.15 9.98 2.43
N ASP A 106 0.09 10.50 3.04
CA ASP A 106 -1.20 10.69 2.39
C ASP A 106 -1.61 12.15 2.41
N TYR A 107 -2.27 12.57 1.36
CA TYR A 107 -2.97 13.83 1.27
C TYR A 107 -4.48 13.58 1.29
N ASN A 108 -5.17 14.21 2.23
CA ASN A 108 -6.61 14.11 2.42
C ASN A 108 -7.32 15.18 1.59
N PHE A 109 -7.94 14.81 0.46
CA PHE A 109 -8.59 15.76 -0.46
C PHE A 109 -9.89 16.34 0.09
N ARG A 110 -10.68 15.51 0.74
CA ARG A 110 -11.97 15.89 1.28
C ARG A 110 -12.24 15.14 2.56
N ARG A 111 -12.48 15.89 3.61
CA ARG A 111 -12.88 15.35 4.90
C ARG A 111 -14.32 15.79 5.19
N SER A 112 -15.25 14.89 4.94
CA SER A 112 -16.64 15.03 5.35
C SER A 112 -16.82 14.37 6.72
N LYS A 113 -18.00 14.52 7.33
CA LYS A 113 -18.33 13.91 8.62
C LYS A 113 -18.18 12.37 8.61
N ASN A 114 -18.46 11.73 7.46
CA ASN A 114 -18.50 10.26 7.35
C ASN A 114 -17.57 9.70 6.28
N ILE A 115 -17.02 10.53 5.39
CA ILE A 115 -16.22 10.08 4.25
C ILE A 115 -15.00 10.97 4.11
N LEU A 116 -13.83 10.33 3.97
CA LEU A 116 -12.57 10.96 3.67
C LEU A 116 -11.98 10.31 2.43
N PHE A 117 -11.57 11.10 1.44
CA PHE A 117 -10.81 10.65 0.28
C PHE A 117 -9.35 11.02 0.47
N PHE A 118 -8.47 10.10 0.13
CA PHE A 118 -7.04 10.33 0.22
C PHE A 118 -6.29 9.77 -0.99
N ALA A 119 -5.15 10.34 -1.28
CA ALA A 119 -4.14 9.75 -2.15
C ALA A 119 -2.76 10.02 -1.56
N GLY A 120 -1.84 9.11 -1.79
CA GLY A 120 -0.52 9.18 -1.20
C GLY A 120 0.48 8.23 -1.83
N MET A 121 1.55 8.05 -1.10
CA MET A 121 2.68 7.24 -1.54
C MET A 121 3.35 6.58 -0.35
N GLY A 122 3.74 5.33 -0.53
CA GLY A 122 4.65 4.60 0.36
C GLY A 122 6.02 4.47 -0.28
N LEU A 123 7.06 4.61 0.54
CA LEU A 123 8.47 4.42 0.17
C LEU A 123 9.11 3.50 1.18
N GLY A 124 9.90 2.52 0.74
CA GLY A 124 10.57 1.65 1.68
C GLY A 124 11.27 0.46 1.06
N LEU A 125 11.40 -0.57 1.86
CA LEU A 125 12.11 -1.80 1.54
C LEU A 125 11.14 -2.97 1.53
N ALA A 126 11.31 -3.85 0.56
CA ALA A 126 10.64 -5.12 0.48
C ALA A 126 11.66 -6.24 0.63
N SER A 127 11.42 -7.13 1.55
CA SER A 127 12.17 -8.38 1.70
C SER A 127 11.35 -9.52 1.09
N HIS A 128 11.98 -10.30 0.24
CA HIS A 128 11.36 -11.40 -0.49
C HIS A 128 11.99 -12.70 -0.10
N GLU A 129 11.16 -13.66 0.21
CA GLU A 129 11.56 -15.05 0.37
C GLU A 129 10.92 -15.86 -0.75
N ASN A 130 11.76 -16.43 -1.60
CA ASN A 130 11.32 -17.41 -2.59
C ASN A 130 11.33 -18.77 -1.90
N ALA A 131 10.17 -19.36 -1.68
CA ALA A 131 10.08 -20.76 -1.34
C ALA A 131 10.49 -21.57 -2.58
N ALA A 132 11.76 -21.92 -2.64
CA ALA A 132 12.27 -22.79 -3.69
C ALA A 132 11.76 -24.22 -3.48
N PRO A 133 11.54 -24.98 -4.55
CA PRO A 133 11.28 -26.40 -4.42
C PRO A 133 12.52 -27.09 -3.82
N ILE A 134 12.31 -27.88 -2.81
CA ILE A 134 13.33 -28.81 -2.35
C ILE A 134 13.54 -29.84 -3.48
N ILE A 135 14.68 -29.76 -4.16
CA ILE A 135 15.04 -30.75 -5.18
C ILE A 135 15.70 -31.92 -4.44
N LEU A 136 15.03 -33.04 -4.42
CA LEU A 136 15.60 -34.29 -3.94
C LEU A 136 16.43 -34.93 -5.06
N ILE A 137 17.74 -34.94 -4.89
CA ILE A 137 18.66 -35.70 -5.77
C ILE A 137 19.27 -36.82 -4.93
N GLY A 138 18.72 -38.02 -5.04
CA GLY A 138 19.09 -39.13 -4.16
C GLY A 138 18.65 -38.87 -2.71
N ASP A 139 19.52 -39.11 -1.74
CA ASP A 139 19.29 -38.88 -0.31
C ASP A 139 19.61 -37.45 0.14
N ASN A 140 20.02 -36.57 -0.76
CA ASN A 140 20.36 -35.18 -0.44
C ASN A 140 19.23 -34.21 -0.84
N SER A 141 18.82 -33.38 0.09
CA SER A 141 17.90 -32.26 -0.13
C SER A 141 18.70 -30.96 -0.34
N TYR A 142 18.51 -30.33 -1.49
CA TYR A 142 19.08 -29.01 -1.77
C TYR A 142 17.99 -27.96 -1.66
N ASP A 143 18.15 -27.05 -0.71
CA ASP A 143 17.31 -25.84 -0.59
C ASP A 143 17.95 -24.75 -1.45
N ILE A 144 17.27 -24.35 -2.52
CA ILE A 144 17.71 -23.26 -3.40
C ILE A 144 16.97 -21.95 -3.01
N GLY A 145 16.50 -21.85 -1.76
CA GLY A 145 15.87 -20.67 -1.22
C GLY A 145 16.81 -19.46 -1.25
N GLY A 146 16.37 -18.39 -1.85
CA GLY A 146 17.08 -17.09 -1.84
C GLY A 146 16.23 -16.01 -1.20
N SER A 147 16.83 -15.24 -0.29
CA SER A 147 16.23 -13.99 0.17
C SER A 147 16.83 -12.82 -0.60
N SER A 148 16.00 -11.89 -1.02
CA SER A 148 16.41 -10.64 -1.65
C SER A 148 15.67 -9.46 -1.05
N SER A 149 16.34 -8.32 -1.00
CA SER A 149 15.70 -7.07 -0.57
C SER A 149 15.77 -6.06 -1.69
N SER A 150 14.68 -5.33 -1.91
CA SER A 150 14.60 -4.31 -2.94
C SER A 150 13.91 -3.06 -2.43
N PHE A 151 14.24 -1.93 -3.04
CA PHE A 151 13.51 -0.69 -2.80
C PHE A 151 12.15 -0.74 -3.49
N CYS A 152 11.12 -0.28 -2.81
CA CYS A 152 9.78 -0.20 -3.38
C CYS A 152 9.15 1.18 -3.21
N LEU A 153 8.39 1.56 -4.23
CA LEU A 153 7.54 2.72 -4.28
C LEU A 153 6.10 2.24 -4.40
N MET A 154 5.20 2.77 -3.60
CA MET A 154 3.81 2.32 -3.55
C MET A 154 2.83 3.50 -3.60
N PRO A 155 2.50 4.03 -4.81
CA PRO A 155 1.37 4.94 -4.94
C PRO A 155 0.10 4.27 -4.42
N ARG A 156 -0.69 5.04 -3.67
CA ARG A 156 -1.92 4.58 -3.03
C ARG A 156 -3.01 5.63 -3.06
N PHE A 157 -4.25 5.21 -3.14
CA PHE A 157 -5.43 6.06 -2.99
C PHE A 157 -6.57 5.26 -2.38
N GLY A 158 -7.50 5.95 -1.77
CA GLY A 158 -8.62 5.26 -1.15
C GLY A 158 -9.65 6.16 -0.50
N ILE A 159 -10.52 5.50 0.21
CA ILE A 159 -11.59 6.13 0.98
C ILE A 159 -11.58 5.60 2.42
N GLU A 160 -11.88 6.46 3.36
CA GLU A 160 -12.12 6.10 4.74
C GLU A 160 -13.57 6.44 5.09
N LEU A 161 -14.29 5.46 5.62
CA LEU A 161 -15.70 5.54 5.97
C LEU A 161 -15.86 5.54 7.48
N PHE A 162 -16.70 6.45 7.99
CA PHE A 162 -17.06 6.54 9.40
C PHE A 162 -15.86 6.67 10.36
N HIS A 163 -14.68 7.06 9.84
CA HIS A 163 -13.40 7.14 10.56
C HIS A 163 -12.90 5.81 11.15
N HIS A 164 -13.44 4.69 10.68
CA HIS A 164 -13.09 3.36 11.17
C HIS A 164 -12.82 2.33 10.09
N LEU A 165 -13.38 2.48 8.91
CA LEU A 165 -13.21 1.54 7.81
C LEU A 165 -12.47 2.23 6.66
N ARG A 166 -11.32 1.71 6.29
CA ARG A 166 -10.50 2.25 5.21
C ARG A 166 -10.36 1.24 4.08
N VAL A 167 -10.67 1.66 2.87
CA VAL A 167 -10.47 0.88 1.64
C VAL A 167 -9.37 1.55 0.84
N THR A 168 -8.31 0.81 0.55
CA THR A 168 -7.11 1.34 -0.11
C THR A 168 -6.77 0.53 -1.35
N PHE A 169 -6.49 1.24 -2.43
CA PHE A 169 -5.94 0.71 -3.66
C PHE A 169 -4.47 1.08 -3.72
N ASN A 170 -3.60 0.09 -3.86
CA ASN A 170 -2.15 0.28 -3.89
C ASN A 170 -1.58 -0.35 -5.16
N TYR A 171 -0.56 0.29 -5.72
CA TYR A 171 0.25 -0.27 -6.78
C TYR A 171 1.71 -0.30 -6.36
N LYS A 172 2.27 -1.48 -6.15
CA LYS A 172 3.65 -1.63 -5.74
C LYS A 172 4.56 -1.64 -6.96
N LEU A 173 5.40 -0.63 -7.04
CA LEU A 173 6.47 -0.48 -8.01
C LEU A 173 7.77 -0.98 -7.38
N GLU A 174 8.29 -2.05 -7.94
CA GLU A 174 9.50 -2.73 -7.54
C GLU A 174 10.20 -3.29 -8.79
N GLU A 175 11.13 -4.20 -8.65
CA GLU A 175 11.66 -4.96 -9.78
C GLU A 175 10.53 -5.60 -10.59
N LYS A 176 10.72 -5.72 -11.91
CA LYS A 176 9.64 -6.10 -12.84
C LYS A 176 8.89 -7.37 -12.45
N ALA A 177 9.58 -8.33 -11.83
CA ALA A 177 8.98 -9.59 -11.41
C ALA A 177 8.02 -9.47 -10.21
N ASN A 178 8.20 -8.45 -9.37
CA ASN A 178 7.53 -8.30 -8.07
C ASN A 178 6.47 -7.19 -8.06
N ARG A 179 6.22 -6.59 -9.20
CA ARG A 179 5.17 -5.56 -9.32
C ARG A 179 3.80 -6.18 -9.14
N HIS A 180 3.02 -5.57 -8.28
CA HIS A 180 1.66 -6.01 -8.05
C HIS A 180 0.76 -4.86 -7.65
N PHE A 181 -0.50 -5.09 -7.82
CA PHE A 181 -1.54 -4.18 -7.36
C PHE A 181 -2.35 -4.90 -6.26
N ASN A 182 -2.80 -4.17 -5.28
CA ASN A 182 -3.60 -4.73 -4.22
C ASN A 182 -4.77 -3.81 -3.86
N ILE A 183 -5.80 -4.46 -3.34
CA ILE A 183 -6.97 -3.81 -2.75
C ILE A 183 -7.04 -4.30 -1.31
N SER A 184 -7.02 -3.38 -0.36
CA SER A 184 -7.04 -3.71 1.06
C SER A 184 -8.18 -3.00 1.78
N VAL A 185 -8.63 -3.63 2.84
CA VAL A 185 -9.61 -3.11 3.78
C VAL A 185 -8.99 -3.16 5.17
N GLY A 186 -9.02 -2.03 5.87
CA GLY A 186 -8.47 -1.90 7.22
C GLY A 186 -9.48 -1.30 8.20
N VAL A 187 -9.32 -1.66 9.47
CA VAL A 187 -10.03 -1.04 10.58
C VAL A 187 -9.09 -0.05 11.24
N VAL A 188 -9.56 1.19 11.36
CA VAL A 188 -8.82 2.31 11.93
C VAL A 188 -9.24 2.53 13.38
N PHE A 189 -8.26 2.57 14.26
CA PHE A 189 -8.41 2.87 15.69
C PHE A 189 -7.74 4.20 15.99
N GLY A 190 -8.35 5.00 16.86
CA GLY A 190 -7.79 6.29 17.26
C GLY A 190 -8.13 7.44 16.33
N GLY A 191 -8.48 7.19 15.09
CA GLY A 191 -8.90 8.20 14.12
C GLY A 191 -10.26 8.81 14.42
N GLY A 192 -10.62 9.84 13.64
CA GLY A 192 -11.91 10.47 13.72
C GLY A 192 -11.98 11.70 14.61
N ARG A 193 -13.17 12.28 14.68
CA ARG A 193 -13.52 13.36 15.59
C ARG A 193 -13.84 12.79 16.97
N LYS A 194 -13.43 13.52 18.00
CA LYS A 194 -13.92 13.28 19.36
C LYS A 194 -15.41 13.57 19.44
#